data_928adb1a811ac056f5254d82d2307639
#
_entry.id   928adb1a811ac056f5254d82d2307639
#
_cell.length_a   1.000
_cell.length_b   1.000
_cell.length_c   1.000
_cell.angle_alpha   90.00
_cell.angle_beta   90.00
_cell.angle_gamma   90.00
#
_symmetry.space_group_name_H-M   'P 1'
#
loop_
_entity.id
_entity.type
_entity.pdbx_description
1 polymer ?
#
loop_
_entity_poly.entity_id
_entity_poly.type
_entity_poly.pdbx_seq_one_letter_code
_entity_poly.pdbx_strand_id
1 'polypeptide(L)'
;PEKGRSSWFGCACCPPNIARLLMQVPGLMYYHTGRDIYLTLYGSSSTEVPLADGTVAVEQTSDYPFSGESTIVLTPANPMTFALRLRIPTWARGGEFLPGGLYTYADAASGRWTVKVNGKPVDVPLEEGFAVIDRRWRPGDRVELSLPMQPRYVQARPEVKADVDRVAVVCGPLVYCAEEPDNGLVQRYYLSELPALRRSLIEEGLLKGLPAVDLTASRLRLLTTKCVPSV
;
A
#
# COMPACT_ATOMS: atom_id res chain seq x y z
N PRO A 1 11.25 -23.42 21.88
CA PRO A 1 10.38 -22.48 21.21
C PRO A 1 9.73 -23.19 20.03
N GLU A 2 8.40 -23.20 19.96
CA GLU A 2 7.69 -23.74 18.82
C GLU A 2 8.12 -22.95 17.58
N LYS A 3 8.62 -23.68 16.60
CA LYS A 3 9.06 -23.10 15.31
C LYS A 3 7.84 -22.86 14.40
N GLY A 4 6.97 -21.94 14.77
CA GLY A 4 5.78 -21.68 13.99
C GLY A 4 5.11 -20.35 14.34
N ARG A 5 4.08 -20.01 13.59
CA ARG A 5 3.22 -18.87 13.89
C ARG A 5 2.36 -19.20 15.12
N SER A 6 2.29 -18.28 16.08
CA SER A 6 1.43 -18.46 17.25
C SER A 6 -0.04 -18.48 16.84
N SER A 7 -0.80 -19.42 17.36
CA SER A 7 -2.25 -19.52 17.14
C SER A 7 -3.04 -18.42 17.85
N TRP A 8 -2.44 -17.79 18.87
CA TRP A 8 -3.05 -16.72 19.66
C TRP A 8 -2.02 -15.79 20.28
N PHE A 9 -2.45 -14.58 20.62
CA PHE A 9 -1.63 -13.58 21.28
C PHE A 9 -1.62 -13.79 22.79
N GLY A 10 -0.48 -13.60 23.44
CA GLY A 10 -0.35 -13.61 24.91
C GLY A 10 -1.02 -12.41 25.61
N CYS A 11 -1.38 -11.37 24.85
CA CYS A 11 -2.05 -10.17 25.34
C CYS A 11 -3.32 -9.88 24.54
N ALA A 12 -4.43 -9.68 25.22
CA ALA A 12 -5.74 -9.45 24.57
C ALA A 12 -5.98 -8.01 24.07
N CYS A 13 -5.06 -7.05 24.28
CA CYS A 13 -5.26 -5.66 23.91
C CYS A 13 -5.23 -5.44 22.37
N CYS A 14 -4.38 -6.16 21.65
CA CYS A 14 -4.19 -5.96 20.20
C CYS A 14 -5.41 -6.39 19.37
N PRO A 15 -5.99 -7.60 19.52
CA PRO A 15 -7.15 -8.00 18.75
C PRO A 15 -8.36 -7.07 18.91
N PRO A 16 -8.78 -6.65 20.12
CA PRO A 16 -9.88 -5.71 20.30
C PRO A 16 -9.61 -4.33 19.68
N ASN A 17 -8.35 -3.84 19.72
CA ASN A 17 -8.01 -2.56 19.10
C ASN A 17 -8.06 -2.63 17.58
N ILE A 18 -7.58 -3.74 16.98
CA ILE A 18 -7.71 -3.97 15.54
C ILE A 18 -9.19 -4.07 15.15
N ALA A 19 -9.98 -4.83 15.88
CA ALA A 19 -11.42 -4.93 15.63
C ALA A 19 -12.11 -3.56 15.69
N ARG A 20 -11.76 -2.72 16.67
CA ARG A 20 -12.28 -1.35 16.78
C ARG A 20 -11.87 -0.50 15.57
N LEU A 21 -10.61 -0.57 15.15
CA LEU A 21 -10.12 0.16 13.98
C LEU A 21 -10.87 -0.27 12.72
N LEU A 22 -11.04 -1.57 12.48
CA LEU A 22 -11.77 -2.08 11.31
C LEU A 22 -13.20 -1.52 11.22
N MET A 23 -13.88 -1.38 12.35
CA MET A 23 -15.23 -0.78 12.40
C MET A 23 -15.24 0.73 12.11
N GLN A 24 -14.09 1.40 12.25
CA GLN A 24 -13.95 2.84 11.96
C GLN A 24 -13.55 3.11 10.51
N VAL A 25 -12.92 2.15 9.82
CA VAL A 25 -12.40 2.32 8.45
C VAL A 25 -13.43 2.88 7.47
N PRO A 26 -14.70 2.40 7.44
CA PRO A 26 -15.71 2.97 6.53
C PRO A 26 -15.90 4.48 6.70
N GLY A 27 -15.87 4.98 7.93
CA GLY A 27 -15.98 6.41 8.23
C GLY A 27 -14.76 7.24 7.85
N LEU A 28 -13.65 6.59 7.47
CA LEU A 28 -12.41 7.23 7.02
C LEU A 28 -12.25 7.22 5.49
N MET A 29 -13.14 6.54 4.76
CA MET A 29 -12.97 6.35 3.30
C MET A 29 -13.38 7.58 2.50
N TYR A 30 -14.38 8.31 2.96
CA TYR A 30 -14.96 9.43 2.25
C TYR A 30 -15.09 10.63 3.16
N TYR A 31 -14.76 11.81 2.63
CA TYR A 31 -15.05 13.10 3.23
C TYR A 31 -15.67 14.02 2.18
N HIS A 32 -16.38 15.01 2.59
CA HIS A 32 -16.95 15.99 1.69
C HIS A 32 -16.99 17.40 2.31
N THR A 33 -17.00 18.37 1.43
CA THR A 33 -17.39 19.75 1.71
C THR A 33 -18.71 20.04 0.98
N GLY A 34 -19.16 21.25 0.99
CA GLY A 34 -20.35 21.62 0.19
C GLY A 34 -20.20 21.41 -1.31
N ARG A 35 -18.95 21.32 -1.84
CA ARG A 35 -18.65 21.25 -3.29
C ARG A 35 -17.64 20.17 -3.69
N ASP A 36 -16.99 19.52 -2.76
CA ASP A 36 -15.92 18.55 -3.03
C ASP A 36 -16.25 17.21 -2.40
N ILE A 37 -15.88 16.11 -3.09
CA ILE A 37 -15.85 14.74 -2.56
C ILE A 37 -14.42 14.30 -2.49
N TYR A 38 -13.96 13.83 -1.33
CA TYR A 38 -12.62 13.30 -1.10
C TYR A 38 -12.69 11.79 -0.90
N LEU A 39 -11.96 11.05 -1.72
CA LEU A 39 -11.67 9.64 -1.50
C LEU A 39 -10.29 9.53 -0.85
N THR A 40 -10.25 9.08 0.39
CA THR A 40 -9.03 9.01 1.21
C THR A 40 -8.49 7.60 1.35
N LEU A 41 -9.35 6.60 1.26
CA LEU A 41 -8.99 5.18 1.28
C LEU A 41 -9.67 4.45 0.12
N TYR A 42 -8.96 3.47 -0.42
CA TYR A 42 -9.47 2.63 -1.50
C TYR A 42 -9.89 1.26 -0.97
N GLY A 43 -11.00 0.76 -1.48
CA GLY A 43 -11.61 -0.51 -1.11
C GLY A 43 -13.04 -0.57 -1.66
N SER A 44 -13.53 -1.75 -2.00
CA SER A 44 -14.89 -1.91 -2.54
C SER A 44 -15.92 -1.46 -1.53
N SER A 45 -16.72 -0.46 -1.91
CA SER A 45 -17.69 0.19 -1.02
C SER A 45 -18.70 1.03 -1.80
N SER A 46 -19.82 1.36 -1.18
CA SER A 46 -20.80 2.30 -1.71
C SER A 46 -21.28 3.26 -0.62
N THR A 47 -21.57 4.50 -1.01
CA THR A 47 -22.09 5.53 -0.10
C THR A 47 -22.87 6.59 -0.86
N GLU A 48 -23.67 7.35 -0.13
CA GLU A 48 -24.30 8.57 -0.64
C GLU A 48 -23.65 9.79 0.02
N VAL A 49 -23.19 10.72 -0.79
CA VAL A 49 -22.51 11.93 -0.35
C VAL A 49 -23.41 13.14 -0.58
N PRO A 50 -23.84 13.84 0.48
CA PRO A 50 -24.61 15.07 0.33
C PRO A 50 -23.68 16.23 -0.04
N LEU A 51 -24.01 16.94 -1.12
CA LEU A 51 -23.38 18.20 -1.52
C LEU A 51 -24.43 19.33 -1.51
N ALA A 52 -23.99 20.57 -1.70
CA ALA A 52 -24.88 21.74 -1.68
C ALA A 52 -25.98 21.64 -2.74
N ASP A 53 -25.69 21.14 -3.91
CA ASP A 53 -26.61 21.07 -5.06
C ASP A 53 -27.33 19.72 -5.21
N GLY A 54 -27.18 18.80 -4.26
CA GLY A 54 -27.83 17.48 -4.27
C GLY A 54 -26.94 16.36 -3.77
N THR A 55 -27.46 15.15 -3.83
CA THR A 55 -26.75 13.94 -3.37
C THR A 55 -26.08 13.21 -4.54
N VAL A 56 -24.89 12.67 -4.30
CA VAL A 56 -24.13 11.84 -5.25
C VAL A 56 -23.97 10.45 -4.65
N ALA A 57 -24.50 9.42 -5.31
CA ALA A 57 -24.15 8.05 -5.01
C ALA A 57 -22.76 7.77 -5.57
N VAL A 58 -21.88 7.23 -4.73
CA VAL A 58 -20.49 6.86 -5.06
C VAL A 58 -20.34 5.37 -4.83
N GLU A 59 -19.96 4.66 -5.87
CA GLU A 59 -19.60 3.24 -5.81
C GLU A 59 -18.13 3.07 -6.14
N GLN A 60 -17.38 2.38 -5.30
CA GLN A 60 -15.98 2.09 -5.48
C GLN A 60 -15.75 0.58 -5.57
N THR A 61 -15.00 0.13 -6.58
CA THR A 61 -14.53 -1.24 -6.74
C THR A 61 -13.01 -1.24 -6.75
N SER A 62 -12.39 -1.99 -5.84
CA SER A 62 -10.93 -2.03 -5.72
C SER A 62 -10.47 -3.26 -4.94
N ASP A 63 -9.36 -3.85 -5.38
CA ASP A 63 -8.62 -4.90 -4.66
C ASP A 63 -7.43 -4.32 -3.87
N TYR A 64 -7.46 -3.02 -3.56
CA TYR A 64 -6.45 -2.38 -2.73
C TYR A 64 -6.47 -2.98 -1.30
N PRO A 65 -5.35 -3.29 -0.67
CA PRO A 65 -3.98 -2.87 -1.02
C PRO A 65 -3.21 -3.87 -1.91
N PHE A 66 -3.85 -4.89 -2.45
CA PHE A 66 -3.19 -5.93 -3.25
C PHE A 66 -3.08 -5.57 -4.74
N SER A 67 -3.89 -4.65 -5.21
CA SER A 67 -3.82 -4.04 -6.53
C SER A 67 -3.83 -2.51 -6.42
N GLY A 68 -3.25 -1.83 -7.40
CA GLY A 68 -3.29 -0.37 -7.51
C GLY A 68 -4.50 0.16 -8.25
N GLU A 69 -5.34 -0.74 -8.78
CA GLU A 69 -6.48 -0.37 -9.61
C GLU A 69 -7.72 -0.10 -8.75
N SER A 70 -8.34 1.05 -8.99
CA SER A 70 -9.60 1.43 -8.35
C SER A 70 -10.53 2.05 -9.37
N THR A 71 -11.77 1.62 -9.37
CA THR A 71 -12.84 2.18 -10.21
C THR A 71 -13.85 2.86 -9.33
N ILE A 72 -14.20 4.08 -9.66
CA ILE A 72 -15.20 4.89 -8.97
C ILE A 72 -16.31 5.25 -9.96
N VAL A 73 -17.55 4.89 -9.64
CA VAL A 73 -18.74 5.27 -10.40
C VAL A 73 -19.48 6.34 -9.61
N LEU A 74 -19.78 7.45 -10.29
CA LEU A 74 -20.49 8.59 -9.71
C LEU A 74 -21.91 8.67 -10.30
N THR A 75 -22.89 8.72 -9.43
CA THR A 75 -24.31 8.83 -9.83
C THR A 75 -24.96 9.98 -9.10
N PRO A 76 -24.73 11.24 -9.53
CA PRO A 76 -25.48 12.37 -9.03
C PRO A 76 -26.95 12.26 -9.45
N ALA A 77 -27.88 12.72 -8.61
CA ALA A 77 -29.32 12.70 -8.92
C ALA A 77 -29.65 13.48 -10.21
N ASN A 78 -28.90 14.55 -10.48
CA ASN A 78 -28.93 15.34 -11.71
C ASN A 78 -27.52 15.73 -12.09
N PRO A 79 -27.21 16.03 -13.37
CA PRO A 79 -25.88 16.50 -13.76
C PRO A 79 -25.48 17.75 -12.98
N MET A 80 -24.39 17.66 -12.20
CA MET A 80 -23.91 18.72 -11.29
C MET A 80 -22.40 18.89 -11.35
N THR A 81 -21.90 20.04 -10.97
CA THR A 81 -20.46 20.37 -10.97
C THR A 81 -19.90 20.27 -9.56
N PHE A 82 -18.88 19.45 -9.41
CA PHE A 82 -18.11 19.34 -8.15
C PHE A 82 -16.69 18.79 -8.43
N ALA A 83 -15.80 18.99 -7.47
CA ALA A 83 -14.46 18.40 -7.52
C ALA A 83 -14.46 17.02 -6.85
N LEU A 84 -13.99 16.02 -7.59
CA LEU A 84 -13.62 14.72 -7.05
C LEU A 84 -12.12 14.75 -6.73
N ARG A 85 -11.74 14.49 -5.48
CA ARG A 85 -10.38 14.53 -4.98
C ARG A 85 -9.94 13.11 -4.58
N LEU A 86 -9.03 12.54 -5.34
CA LEU A 86 -8.51 11.18 -5.14
C LEU A 86 -7.17 11.27 -4.42
N ARG A 87 -7.07 10.69 -3.23
CA ARG A 87 -5.80 10.68 -2.50
C ARG A 87 -4.74 9.92 -3.25
N ILE A 88 -3.60 10.56 -3.51
CA ILE A 88 -2.39 9.90 -4.03
C ILE A 88 -1.42 9.70 -2.87
N PRO A 89 -1.24 8.47 -2.39
CA PRO A 89 -0.34 8.19 -1.27
C PRO A 89 1.11 8.58 -1.58
N THR A 90 1.90 8.92 -0.57
CA THR A 90 3.30 9.33 -0.73
C THR A 90 4.11 8.29 -1.49
N TRP A 91 3.94 7.03 -1.17
CA TRP A 91 4.63 5.92 -1.84
C TRP A 91 4.35 5.84 -3.36
N ALA A 92 3.22 6.39 -3.84
CA ALA A 92 2.86 6.41 -5.26
C ALA A 92 3.33 7.68 -5.99
N ARG A 93 3.92 8.66 -5.28
CA ARG A 93 4.41 9.92 -5.86
C ARG A 93 5.87 9.86 -6.29
N GLY A 94 6.58 8.79 -5.94
CA GLY A 94 8.02 8.59 -6.18
C GLY A 94 8.89 9.23 -5.08
N GLY A 95 10.17 8.97 -5.09
CA GLY A 95 11.15 9.58 -4.18
C GLY A 95 11.17 8.99 -2.77
N GLU A 96 10.17 9.23 -1.96
CA GLU A 96 10.10 8.73 -0.58
C GLU A 96 8.94 7.74 -0.37
N PHE A 97 9.13 6.79 0.53
CA PHE A 97 8.09 5.83 0.90
C PHE A 97 7.06 6.44 1.85
N LEU A 98 7.54 7.13 2.88
CA LEU A 98 6.72 7.84 3.85
C LEU A 98 7.07 9.33 3.87
N PRO A 99 6.13 10.21 4.26
CA PRO A 99 6.40 11.63 4.44
C PRO A 99 7.49 11.87 5.49
N GLY A 100 8.34 12.88 5.27
CA GLY A 100 9.36 13.31 6.22
C GLY A 100 10.78 12.87 5.86
N GLY A 101 10.98 12.14 4.75
CA GLY A 101 12.27 11.83 4.18
C GLY A 101 13.17 10.90 5.02
N LEU A 102 12.65 10.25 6.08
CA LEU A 102 13.43 9.28 6.87
C LEU A 102 13.65 7.97 6.13
N TYR A 103 12.69 7.61 5.25
CA TYR A 103 12.70 6.37 4.48
C TYR A 103 12.47 6.68 3.02
N THR A 104 13.45 6.38 2.19
CA THR A 104 13.45 6.67 0.75
C THR A 104 13.61 5.38 -0.04
N TYR A 105 13.22 5.42 -1.30
CA TYR A 105 13.47 4.30 -2.20
C TYR A 105 14.95 4.23 -2.59
N ALA A 106 15.49 3.03 -2.62
CA ALA A 106 16.88 2.76 -3.02
C ALA A 106 17.07 2.78 -4.55
N ASP A 107 15.99 2.69 -5.30
CA ASP A 107 15.95 2.63 -6.77
C ASP A 107 15.27 3.87 -7.36
N ALA A 108 15.44 4.08 -8.67
CA ALA A 108 14.70 5.11 -9.38
C ALA A 108 13.18 4.80 -9.41
N ALA A 109 12.34 5.82 -9.37
CA ALA A 109 10.90 5.67 -9.47
C ALA A 109 10.54 4.99 -10.79
N SER A 110 9.81 3.89 -10.70
CA SER A 110 9.24 3.21 -11.85
C SER A 110 7.72 3.33 -11.82
N GLY A 111 7.17 3.93 -12.84
CA GLY A 111 5.74 4.14 -12.98
C GLY A 111 5.23 5.41 -12.27
N ARG A 112 4.11 5.88 -12.78
CA ARG A 112 3.36 7.02 -12.25
C ARG A 112 1.91 6.58 -12.02
N TRP A 113 1.26 7.21 -11.06
CA TRP A 113 -0.19 7.10 -10.96
C TRP A 113 -0.86 7.73 -12.19
N THR A 114 -1.97 7.19 -12.61
CA THR A 114 -2.76 7.70 -13.74
C THR A 114 -4.24 7.73 -13.41
N VAL A 115 -4.95 8.64 -14.05
CA VAL A 115 -6.40 8.75 -13.93
C VAL A 115 -7.02 8.72 -15.31
N LYS A 116 -8.15 8.01 -15.43
CA LYS A 116 -9.01 8.07 -16.62
C LYS A 116 -10.42 8.47 -16.19
N VAL A 117 -11.10 9.19 -17.06
CA VAL A 117 -12.52 9.48 -16.93
C VAL A 117 -13.24 8.96 -18.16
N ASN A 118 -14.20 8.05 -17.94
CA ASN A 118 -14.93 7.37 -19.01
C ASN A 118 -13.99 6.73 -20.06
N GLY A 119 -12.94 6.05 -19.57
CA GLY A 119 -11.94 5.36 -20.37
C GLY A 119 -10.89 6.26 -21.03
N LYS A 120 -11.00 7.59 -20.90
CA LYS A 120 -10.05 8.56 -21.48
C LYS A 120 -9.05 9.02 -20.42
N PRO A 121 -7.74 8.94 -20.68
CA PRO A 121 -6.73 9.52 -19.80
C PRO A 121 -6.97 11.03 -19.61
N VAL A 122 -6.80 11.48 -18.37
CA VAL A 122 -6.87 12.90 -18.02
C VAL A 122 -5.63 13.27 -17.23
N ASP A 123 -5.07 14.42 -17.56
CA ASP A 123 -4.01 15.03 -16.77
C ASP A 123 -4.66 15.97 -15.74
N VAL A 124 -4.39 15.71 -14.47
CA VAL A 124 -5.02 16.40 -13.36
C VAL A 124 -3.97 16.89 -12.36
N PRO A 125 -4.18 18.08 -11.77
CA PRO A 125 -3.25 18.61 -10.77
C PRO A 125 -3.25 17.74 -9.51
N LEU A 126 -2.07 17.69 -8.86
CA LEU A 126 -1.92 17.12 -7.53
C LEU A 126 -1.88 18.27 -6.51
N GLU A 127 -2.96 18.45 -5.78
CA GLU A 127 -3.10 19.50 -4.75
C GLU A 127 -3.15 18.85 -3.38
N GLU A 128 -2.24 19.22 -2.48
CA GLU A 128 -2.17 18.72 -1.09
C GLU A 128 -2.27 17.19 -0.96
N GLY A 129 -1.79 16.49 -2.00
CA GLY A 129 -1.79 15.02 -2.04
C GLY A 129 -3.02 14.39 -2.66
N PHE A 130 -3.89 15.17 -3.26
CA PHE A 130 -5.07 14.72 -3.99
C PHE A 130 -4.97 15.06 -5.48
N ALA A 131 -5.25 14.07 -6.32
CA ALA A 131 -5.53 14.31 -7.73
C ALA A 131 -6.93 14.93 -7.85
N VAL A 132 -7.03 16.12 -8.42
CA VAL A 132 -8.26 16.92 -8.42
C VAL A 132 -8.90 16.90 -9.80
N ILE A 133 -10.16 16.45 -9.84
CA ILE A 133 -10.96 16.38 -11.08
C ILE A 133 -12.18 17.27 -10.88
N ASP A 134 -12.09 18.55 -11.26
CA ASP A 134 -13.23 19.49 -11.18
C ASP A 134 -13.92 19.55 -12.55
N ARG A 135 -15.18 19.10 -12.59
CA ARG A 135 -15.97 19.07 -13.81
C ARG A 135 -17.46 18.90 -13.53
N ARG A 136 -18.26 19.05 -14.59
CA ARG A 136 -19.66 18.64 -14.55
C ARG A 136 -19.78 17.13 -14.71
N TRP A 137 -20.33 16.46 -13.71
CA TRP A 137 -20.57 15.02 -13.65
C TRP A 137 -21.99 14.68 -14.07
N ARG A 138 -22.13 13.51 -14.70
CA ARG A 138 -23.42 12.93 -15.11
C ARG A 138 -23.60 11.58 -14.39
N PRO A 139 -24.83 11.12 -14.20
CA PRO A 139 -25.09 9.78 -13.69
C PRO A 139 -24.36 8.71 -14.49
N GLY A 140 -23.62 7.84 -13.81
CA GLY A 140 -22.84 6.75 -14.41
C GLY A 140 -21.45 7.15 -14.90
N ASP A 141 -20.99 8.38 -14.71
CA ASP A 141 -19.60 8.75 -15.01
C ASP A 141 -18.64 7.87 -14.18
N ARG A 142 -17.60 7.36 -14.88
CA ARG A 142 -16.63 6.42 -14.32
C ARG A 142 -15.24 7.05 -14.26
N VAL A 143 -14.60 6.92 -13.11
CA VAL A 143 -13.21 7.32 -12.89
C VAL A 143 -12.40 6.07 -12.58
N GLU A 144 -11.27 5.92 -13.22
CA GLU A 144 -10.32 4.82 -13.03
C GLU A 144 -9.00 5.42 -12.55
N LEU A 145 -8.56 5.01 -11.36
CA LEU A 145 -7.28 5.34 -10.78
C LEU A 145 -6.37 4.12 -10.86
N SER A 146 -5.15 4.32 -11.35
CA SER A 146 -4.10 3.31 -11.31
C SER A 146 -2.91 3.84 -10.51
N LEU A 147 -2.55 3.14 -9.44
CA LEU A 147 -1.39 3.42 -8.59
C LEU A 147 -0.26 2.43 -8.92
N PRO A 148 1.02 2.84 -8.97
CA PRO A 148 2.12 1.95 -9.30
C PRO A 148 2.36 0.93 -8.19
N MET A 149 2.17 -0.36 -8.49
CA MET A 149 2.31 -1.48 -7.55
C MET A 149 3.50 -2.36 -7.93
N GLN A 150 4.70 -1.79 -7.90
CA GLN A 150 5.94 -2.52 -8.17
C GLN A 150 6.71 -2.77 -6.88
N PRO A 151 7.28 -3.97 -6.69
CA PRO A 151 8.16 -4.24 -5.56
C PRO A 151 9.39 -3.34 -5.62
N ARG A 152 9.77 -2.72 -4.51
CA ARG A 152 10.89 -1.79 -4.39
C ARG A 152 11.62 -1.98 -3.06
N TYR A 153 12.88 -1.58 -3.04
CA TYR A 153 13.65 -1.48 -1.81
C TYR A 153 13.50 -0.10 -1.19
N VAL A 154 13.40 -0.09 0.13
CA VAL A 154 13.38 1.13 0.94
C VAL A 154 14.57 1.11 1.88
N GLN A 155 15.26 2.22 1.99
CA GLN A 155 16.38 2.45 2.90
C GLN A 155 16.06 3.59 3.86
N ALA A 156 16.55 3.46 5.08
CA ALA A 156 16.51 4.54 6.05
C ALA A 156 17.66 5.52 5.83
N ARG A 157 17.48 6.76 6.23
CA ARG A 157 18.55 7.73 6.33
C ARG A 157 19.58 7.29 7.37
N PRO A 158 20.87 7.68 7.23
CA PRO A 158 21.94 7.28 8.17
C PRO A 158 21.72 7.68 9.62
N GLU A 159 20.88 8.68 9.87
CA GLU A 159 20.51 9.11 11.22
C GLU A 159 19.67 8.08 11.96
N VAL A 160 18.98 7.19 11.25
CA VAL A 160 18.22 6.05 11.80
C VAL A 160 19.20 4.90 12.04
N LYS A 161 20.02 5.01 13.08
CA LYS A 161 21.15 4.12 13.37
C LYS A 161 20.78 2.63 13.46
N ALA A 162 19.54 2.32 13.85
CA ALA A 162 19.07 0.94 13.97
C ALA A 162 18.90 0.24 12.61
N ASP A 163 18.73 1.02 11.55
CA ASP A 163 18.42 0.52 10.19
C ASP A 163 19.59 0.73 9.20
N VAL A 164 20.76 1.13 9.72
CA VAL A 164 21.99 1.23 8.89
C VAL A 164 22.30 -0.14 8.30
N ASP A 165 22.67 -0.17 7.02
CA ASP A 165 22.98 -1.41 6.24
C ASP A 165 21.79 -2.38 6.16
N ARG A 166 20.56 -1.89 6.31
CA ARG A 166 19.35 -2.66 6.15
C ARG A 166 18.48 -2.10 5.04
N VAL A 167 17.70 -2.98 4.44
CA VAL A 167 16.66 -2.63 3.48
C VAL A 167 15.35 -3.29 3.85
N ALA A 168 14.25 -2.59 3.59
CA ALA A 168 12.92 -3.17 3.59
C ALA A 168 12.46 -3.41 2.16
N VAL A 169 11.64 -4.43 1.96
CA VAL A 169 10.97 -4.70 0.68
C VAL A 169 9.53 -4.26 0.79
N VAL A 170 9.08 -3.45 -0.15
CA VAL A 170 7.70 -2.93 -0.19
C VAL A 170 7.09 -3.13 -1.57
N CYS A 171 5.75 -3.20 -1.64
CA CYS A 171 5.01 -3.13 -2.89
C CYS A 171 3.74 -2.30 -2.64
N GLY A 172 3.71 -1.09 -3.20
CA GLY A 172 2.68 -0.12 -2.82
C GLY A 172 2.69 0.16 -1.32
N PRO A 173 1.56 0.01 -0.61
CA PRO A 173 1.49 0.22 0.84
C PRO A 173 1.97 -0.97 1.67
N LEU A 174 2.18 -2.13 1.05
CA LEU A 174 2.54 -3.37 1.74
C LEU A 174 4.03 -3.41 2.03
N VAL A 175 4.38 -3.68 3.29
CA VAL A 175 5.75 -3.97 3.72
C VAL A 175 5.88 -5.47 3.89
N TYR A 176 6.88 -6.06 3.24
CA TYR A 176 7.13 -7.49 3.25
C TYR A 176 8.19 -7.85 4.27
N CYS A 177 8.05 -9.01 4.90
CA CYS A 177 9.07 -9.59 5.78
C CYS A 177 9.32 -11.05 5.39
N ALA A 178 10.55 -11.51 5.62
CA ALA A 178 10.88 -12.91 5.55
C ALA A 178 10.61 -13.54 6.92
N GLU A 179 9.76 -14.55 6.98
CA GLU A 179 9.43 -15.25 8.22
C GLU A 179 10.19 -16.58 8.32
N GLU A 180 10.66 -16.92 9.53
CA GLU A 180 11.45 -18.15 9.75
C GLU A 180 10.73 -19.45 9.40
N PRO A 181 9.41 -19.59 9.61
CA PRO A 181 8.70 -20.79 9.20
C PRO A 181 8.84 -21.15 7.72
N ASP A 182 8.91 -20.12 6.86
CA ASP A 182 8.97 -20.30 5.41
C ASP A 182 10.40 -20.23 4.86
N ASN A 183 11.29 -19.50 5.53
CA ASN A 183 12.62 -19.19 5.04
C ASN A 183 13.76 -19.77 5.89
N GLY A 184 13.47 -20.37 7.04
CA GLY A 184 14.47 -20.78 8.02
C GLY A 184 15.07 -19.55 8.75
N LEU A 185 16.28 -19.68 9.29
CA LEU A 185 16.89 -18.61 10.10
C LEU A 185 17.16 -17.35 9.26
N VAL A 186 16.19 -16.45 9.20
CA VAL A 186 16.22 -15.21 8.39
C VAL A 186 17.36 -14.26 8.76
N GLN A 187 17.82 -14.27 10.01
CA GLN A 187 18.97 -13.49 10.47
C GLN A 187 20.30 -13.85 9.81
N ARG A 188 20.36 -14.96 9.07
CA ARG A 188 21.54 -15.41 8.33
C ARG A 188 21.54 -14.98 6.87
N TYR A 189 20.50 -14.29 6.41
CA TYR A 189 20.45 -13.78 5.05
C TYR A 189 21.08 -12.40 4.96
N TYR A 190 21.80 -12.17 3.87
CA TYR A 190 22.34 -10.87 3.53
C TYR A 190 22.28 -10.66 2.01
N LEU A 191 22.27 -9.41 1.61
CA LEU A 191 22.30 -8.98 0.23
C LEU A 191 23.65 -8.33 -0.04
N SER A 192 24.46 -8.91 -0.93
CA SER A 192 25.72 -8.28 -1.39
C SER A 192 25.46 -7.11 -2.32
N GLU A 193 24.36 -7.16 -3.00
CA GLU A 193 23.79 -6.13 -3.87
C GLU A 193 22.26 -6.20 -3.76
N LEU A 194 21.55 -5.25 -4.32
CA LEU A 194 20.08 -5.27 -4.35
C LEU A 194 19.61 -6.07 -5.58
N PRO A 195 19.23 -7.34 -5.44
CA PRO A 195 18.78 -8.16 -6.55
C PRO A 195 17.42 -7.69 -7.07
N ALA A 196 17.08 -8.13 -8.29
CA ALA A 196 15.76 -7.88 -8.85
C ALA A 196 14.67 -8.51 -7.98
N LEU A 197 13.63 -7.73 -7.71
CA LEU A 197 12.45 -8.18 -6.99
C LEU A 197 11.42 -8.71 -7.98
N ARG A 198 10.82 -9.86 -7.67
CA ARG A 198 9.77 -10.45 -8.49
C ARG A 198 8.51 -10.63 -7.67
N ARG A 199 7.41 -10.08 -8.17
CA ARG A 199 6.08 -10.32 -7.57
C ARG A 199 5.59 -11.72 -7.90
N SER A 200 5.07 -12.42 -6.92
CA SER A 200 4.47 -13.75 -7.04
C SER A 200 3.19 -13.83 -6.18
N LEU A 201 2.62 -15.02 -6.10
CA LEU A 201 1.51 -15.31 -5.20
C LEU A 201 1.91 -16.42 -4.24
N ILE A 202 1.39 -16.39 -3.03
CA ILE A 202 1.55 -17.49 -2.07
C ILE A 202 0.71 -18.66 -2.57
N GLU A 203 1.35 -19.81 -2.77
CA GLU A 203 0.72 -20.98 -3.40
C GLU A 203 -0.06 -21.85 -2.41
N GLU A 204 0.34 -21.86 -1.13
CA GLU A 204 -0.21 -22.76 -0.12
C GLU A 204 -0.46 -22.06 1.22
N GLY A 205 -1.19 -22.74 2.12
CA GLY A 205 -1.45 -22.30 3.49
C GLY A 205 -2.56 -21.26 3.63
N LEU A 206 -2.63 -20.65 4.82
CA LEU A 206 -3.66 -19.69 5.19
C LEU A 206 -3.65 -18.41 4.32
N LEU A 207 -2.48 -18.05 3.82
CA LEU A 207 -2.28 -16.83 3.02
C LEU A 207 -2.27 -17.11 1.51
N LYS A 208 -2.74 -18.29 1.08
CA LYS A 208 -2.81 -18.65 -0.34
C LYS A 208 -3.54 -17.60 -1.17
N GLY A 209 -2.94 -17.25 -2.29
CA GLY A 209 -3.46 -16.26 -3.23
C GLY A 209 -3.10 -14.80 -2.90
N LEU A 210 -2.50 -14.53 -1.74
CA LEU A 210 -2.01 -13.19 -1.44
C LEU A 210 -0.69 -12.91 -2.18
N PRO A 211 -0.42 -11.63 -2.53
CA PRO A 211 0.84 -11.25 -3.17
C PRO A 211 2.05 -11.51 -2.27
N ALA A 212 3.08 -12.07 -2.86
CA ALA A 212 4.41 -12.24 -2.28
C ALA A 212 5.46 -11.52 -3.13
N VAL A 213 6.66 -11.39 -2.60
CA VAL A 213 7.82 -10.87 -3.33
C VAL A 213 8.97 -11.85 -3.16
N ASP A 214 9.48 -12.34 -4.29
CA ASP A 214 10.66 -13.20 -4.34
C ASP A 214 11.91 -12.37 -4.59
N LEU A 215 12.97 -12.72 -3.90
CA LEU A 215 14.31 -12.18 -4.13
C LEU A 215 15.37 -13.24 -3.87
N THR A 216 16.54 -13.09 -4.48
CA THR A 216 17.69 -13.94 -4.22
C THR A 216 18.54 -13.32 -3.12
N ALA A 217 18.81 -14.09 -2.06
CA ALA A 217 19.67 -13.67 -0.97
C ALA A 217 20.79 -14.71 -0.72
N SER A 218 21.94 -14.23 -0.30
CA SER A 218 23.02 -15.09 0.16
C SER A 218 22.80 -15.48 1.60
N ARG A 219 23.20 -16.71 1.97
CA ARG A 219 23.07 -17.22 3.33
C ARG A 219 24.42 -17.45 3.98
N LEU A 220 24.67 -16.84 5.12
CA LEU A 220 25.83 -17.13 5.94
C LEU A 220 25.76 -18.56 6.48
N ARG A 221 26.72 -19.42 6.12
CA ARG A 221 26.93 -20.70 6.76
C ARG A 221 27.87 -20.46 7.94
N LEU A 222 27.41 -20.69 9.18
CA LEU A 222 28.30 -20.79 10.32
C LEU A 222 29.13 -22.06 10.15
N LEU A 223 30.38 -21.91 9.78
CA LEU A 223 31.38 -22.96 9.96
C LEU A 223 31.63 -23.02 11.47
N THR A 224 31.11 -24.03 12.14
CA THR A 224 31.51 -24.34 13.51
C THR A 224 32.96 -24.78 13.49
N THR A 225 33.87 -23.85 13.67
CA THR A 225 35.24 -24.19 14.04
C THR A 225 35.18 -24.61 15.51
N LYS A 226 35.36 -25.89 15.79
CA LYS A 226 35.68 -26.34 17.14
C LYS A 226 37.01 -25.71 17.51
N CYS A 227 37.00 -24.67 18.29
CA CYS A 227 38.18 -24.23 19.03
C CYS A 227 38.49 -25.33 20.05
N VAL A 228 39.49 -26.12 19.81
CA VAL A 228 40.07 -27.01 20.82
C VAL A 228 40.90 -26.12 21.72
N PRO A 229 40.72 -26.13 23.08
CA PRO A 229 41.60 -25.41 23.97
C PRO A 229 43.02 -25.99 23.77
N SER A 230 43.97 -25.13 23.44
CA SER A 230 45.37 -25.47 23.54
C SER A 230 45.72 -25.66 25.02
N VAL A 231 46.26 -26.85 25.34
CA VAL A 231 46.85 -27.24 26.62
C VAL A 231 48.12 -26.42 26.87
#